data_53b8349ff0a827b264168fef89119ecc
#
_entry.id   53b8349ff0a827b264168fef89119ecc
#
_cell.length_a   1.000
_cell.length_b   1.000
_cell.length_c   1.000
_cell.angle_alpha   90.00
_cell.angle_beta   90.00
_cell.angle_gamma   90.00
#
_symmetry.space_group_name_H-M   'P 1'
#
loop_
_entity.id
_entity.type
_entity.pdbx_description
1 polymer ?
#
loop_
_entity_poly.entity_id
_entity_poly.type
_entity_poly.pdbx_seq_one_letter_code
_entity_poly.pdbx_strand_id
1 'polypeptide(L)'
;MKSKYLPQNKSYETTELKLAALLLSEIPGSTFEVYAQGNSIKKAIKVTYLTEHEQEVNRVIRDFIERQARVDVYKYNHNLNSLRDRLKKE
;
A
#
# COMPACT_ATOMS: atom_id res chain seq x y z
N MET A 1 -24.46 6.64 -17.34
CA MET A 1 -24.88 5.60 -16.67
C MET A 1 -23.94 4.42 -16.57
N LYS A 2 -23.25 4.07 -17.60
CA LYS A 2 -22.38 2.95 -17.50
C LYS A 2 -21.21 3.17 -16.56
N SER A 3 -20.79 4.42 -16.38
CA SER A 3 -19.64 4.70 -15.55
C SER A 3 -19.81 4.20 -14.12
N LYS A 4 -21.04 4.05 -13.66
CA LYS A 4 -21.24 3.59 -12.30
C LYS A 4 -20.83 2.14 -12.09
N TYR A 5 -20.62 1.42 -13.17
CA TYR A 5 -20.17 0.04 -13.08
C TYR A 5 -18.66 -0.10 -13.22
N LEU A 6 -17.96 0.98 -13.47
CA LEU A 6 -16.52 0.93 -13.55
C LEU A 6 -15.95 0.71 -12.15
N PRO A 7 -14.89 -0.08 -12.05
CA PRO A 7 -14.23 -0.26 -10.75
C PRO A 7 -13.76 1.07 -10.22
N GLN A 8 -13.95 1.26 -8.94
CA GLN A 8 -13.47 2.46 -8.28
C GLN A 8 -12.25 2.11 -7.48
N ASN A 9 -11.30 3.02 -7.48
CA ASN A 9 -10.07 2.85 -6.73
C ASN A 9 -10.09 3.74 -5.51
N LYS A 10 -9.48 3.27 -4.45
CA LYS A 10 -9.21 4.05 -3.26
C LYS A 10 -7.73 3.99 -2.99
N SER A 11 -7.27 4.85 -2.14
CA SER A 11 -5.87 4.86 -1.79
C SER A 11 -5.69 5.06 -0.30
N TYR A 12 -4.55 4.58 0.19
CA TYR A 12 -4.13 4.74 1.56
C TYR A 12 -2.71 5.27 1.55
N GLU A 13 -2.48 6.35 2.26
CA GLU A 13 -1.17 6.99 2.28
C GLU A 13 -0.49 6.74 3.61
N THR A 14 0.79 6.39 3.54
CA THR A 14 1.55 6.10 4.74
C THR A 14 3.02 6.43 4.52
N THR A 15 3.71 6.75 5.59
CA THR A 15 5.16 6.86 5.55
C THR A 15 5.81 5.59 6.08
N GLU A 16 5.00 4.62 6.50
CA GLU A 16 5.49 3.35 7.04
C GLU A 16 5.79 2.38 5.91
N LEU A 17 7.06 2.18 5.65
CA LEU A 17 7.50 1.31 4.57
C LEU A 17 6.97 -0.12 4.74
N LYS A 18 7.03 -0.63 5.94
CA LYS A 18 6.61 -2.01 6.20
C LYS A 18 5.12 -2.21 6.00
N LEU A 19 4.33 -1.21 6.40
CA LEU A 19 2.89 -1.30 6.21
C LEU A 19 2.55 -1.28 4.73
N ALA A 20 3.20 -0.41 3.95
CA ALA A 20 2.97 -0.37 2.51
C ALA A 20 3.31 -1.71 1.86
N ALA A 21 4.46 -2.29 2.24
CA ALA A 21 4.86 -3.58 1.69
C ALA A 21 3.85 -4.67 2.05
N LEU A 22 3.32 -4.63 3.26
CA LEU A 22 2.33 -5.59 3.71
C LEU A 22 1.04 -5.47 2.89
N LEU A 23 0.58 -4.24 2.68
CA LEU A 23 -0.62 -4.01 1.87
C LEU A 23 -0.44 -4.53 0.46
N LEU A 24 0.71 -4.23 -0.15
CA LEU A 24 0.98 -4.71 -1.51
C LEU A 24 1.02 -6.24 -1.58
N SER A 25 1.43 -6.87 -0.49
CA SER A 25 1.51 -8.34 -0.45
C SER A 25 0.15 -8.99 -0.27
N GLU A 26 -0.72 -8.36 0.52
CA GLU A 26 -1.99 -8.96 0.90
C GLU A 26 -3.17 -8.57 0.02
N ILE A 27 -3.12 -7.42 -0.63
CA ILE A 27 -4.25 -6.92 -1.40
C ILE A 27 -3.99 -7.16 -2.88
N PRO A 28 -4.77 -8.03 -3.53
CA PRO A 28 -4.56 -8.34 -4.94
C PRO A 28 -4.73 -7.09 -5.82
N GLY A 29 -3.85 -6.94 -6.78
CA GLY A 29 -3.95 -5.85 -7.74
C GLY A 29 -3.61 -4.49 -7.21
N SER A 30 -3.12 -4.39 -5.98
CA SER A 30 -2.74 -3.09 -5.43
C SER A 30 -1.43 -2.61 -6.07
N THR A 31 -1.32 -1.28 -6.18
CA THR A 31 -0.13 -0.64 -6.73
C THR A 31 0.31 0.46 -5.80
N PHE A 32 1.48 1.02 -6.05
CA PHE A 32 1.98 2.09 -5.19
C PHE A 32 2.66 3.19 -5.98
N GLU A 33 2.68 4.37 -5.37
CA GLU A 33 3.44 5.52 -5.86
C GLU A 33 4.18 6.11 -4.67
N VAL A 34 5.36 6.65 -4.94
CA VAL A 34 6.15 7.34 -3.93
C VAL A 34 6.21 8.80 -4.31
N TYR A 35 5.97 9.68 -3.34
CA TYR A 35 6.01 11.12 -3.60
C TYR A 35 6.48 11.87 -2.37
N ALA A 36 6.97 13.08 -2.59
CA ALA A 36 7.40 13.95 -1.52
C ALA A 36 6.20 14.71 -0.96
N GLN A 37 6.14 14.86 0.35
CA GLN A 37 5.07 15.59 1.00
C GLN A 37 5.47 17.05 1.15
N GLY A 38 4.89 17.90 0.31
CA GLY A 38 5.16 19.32 0.38
C GLY A 38 6.65 19.63 0.32
N ASN A 39 7.14 20.42 1.28
CA ASN A 39 8.55 20.78 1.35
C ASN A 39 9.35 19.83 2.25
N SER A 40 8.75 18.77 2.69
CA SER A 40 9.40 17.82 3.58
C SER A 40 10.35 16.92 2.81
N ILE A 41 11.46 16.52 3.45
CA ILE A 41 12.33 15.52 2.87
C ILE A 41 11.73 14.12 3.04
N LYS A 42 10.70 14.00 3.84
CA LYS A 42 10.03 12.71 4.02
C LYS A 42 9.23 12.39 2.78
N LYS A 43 9.22 11.12 2.43
CA LYS A 43 8.46 10.63 1.30
C LYS A 43 7.29 9.82 1.80
N ALA A 44 6.18 9.95 1.11
CA ALA A 44 4.98 9.20 1.42
C ALA A 44 4.75 8.16 0.34
N ILE A 45 4.12 7.08 0.72
CA ILE A 45 3.76 5.99 -0.18
C ILE A 45 2.24 5.95 -0.26
N LYS A 46 1.75 6.00 -1.48
CA LYS A 46 0.32 5.92 -1.74
C LYS A 46 0.03 4.55 -2.33
N VAL A 47 -0.71 3.74 -1.60
CA VAL A 47 -1.11 2.42 -2.08
C VAL A 47 -2.53 2.54 -2.63
N THR A 48 -2.70 2.17 -3.89
CA THR A 48 -3.99 2.23 -4.56
C THR A 48 -4.55 0.83 -4.71
N TYR A 49 -5.83 0.68 -4.40
CA TYR A 49 -6.50 -0.62 -4.43
C TYR A 49 -7.94 -0.44 -4.87
N LEU A 50 -8.54 -1.54 -5.32
CA LEU A 50 -9.94 -1.52 -5.70
C LEU A 50 -10.82 -1.37 -4.46
N THR A 51 -11.88 -0.60 -4.59
CA THR A 51 -12.79 -0.34 -3.47
C THR A 51 -13.34 -1.62 -2.86
N GLU A 52 -13.52 -2.64 -3.67
CA GLU A 52 -14.03 -3.91 -3.17
C GLU A 52 -13.11 -4.55 -2.13
N HIS A 53 -11.85 -4.14 -2.08
CA HIS A 53 -10.89 -4.67 -1.11
C HIS A 53 -10.76 -3.80 0.13
N GLU A 54 -11.63 -2.82 0.29
CA GLU A 54 -11.50 -1.87 1.40
C GLU A 54 -11.50 -2.53 2.78
N GLN A 55 -12.35 -3.53 2.96
CA GLN A 55 -12.40 -4.21 4.25
C GLN A 55 -11.12 -4.97 4.52
N GLU A 56 -10.56 -5.60 3.47
CA GLU A 56 -9.29 -6.27 3.59
C GLU A 56 -8.18 -5.31 3.98
N VAL A 57 -8.16 -4.14 3.33
CA VAL A 57 -7.15 -3.13 3.63
C VAL A 57 -7.26 -2.70 5.08
N ASN A 58 -8.47 -2.44 5.55
CA ASN A 58 -8.67 -2.03 6.94
C ASN A 58 -8.22 -3.11 7.92
N ARG A 59 -8.45 -4.37 7.58
CA ARG A 59 -8.02 -5.48 8.41
C ARG A 59 -6.50 -5.56 8.47
N VAL A 60 -5.85 -5.41 7.34
CA VAL A 60 -4.39 -5.46 7.28
C VAL A 60 -3.78 -4.34 8.12
N ILE A 61 -4.33 -3.13 8.00
CA ILE A 61 -3.84 -2.00 8.77
C ILE A 61 -4.00 -2.25 10.27
N ARG A 62 -5.16 -2.75 10.66
CA ARG A 62 -5.41 -3.05 12.07
C ARG A 62 -4.45 -4.12 12.59
N ASP A 63 -4.28 -5.19 11.81
CA ASP A 63 -3.39 -6.27 12.23
C ASP A 63 -1.95 -5.77 12.36
N PHE A 64 -1.54 -4.88 11.47
CA PHE A 64 -0.21 -4.30 11.55
C PHE A 64 -0.04 -3.49 12.83
N ILE A 65 -1.04 -2.66 13.15
CA ILE A 65 -0.99 -1.84 14.36
C ILE A 65 -0.96 -2.71 15.61
N GLU A 66 -1.71 -3.80 15.59
CA GLU A 66 -1.78 -4.70 16.73
C GLU A 66 -0.68 -5.75 16.71
N ARG A 67 0.22 -5.66 15.74
CA ARG A 67 1.36 -6.57 15.59
C ARG A 67 0.94 -8.03 15.44
N GLN A 68 -0.18 -8.23 14.75
CA GLN A 68 -0.71 -9.56 14.48
C GLN A 68 -0.71 -9.91 13.01
N ALA A 69 -0.02 -9.12 12.20
CA ALA A 69 -0.02 -9.31 10.77
C ALA A 69 0.70 -10.61 10.39
N ARG A 70 0.11 -11.33 9.44
CA ARG A 70 0.73 -12.51 8.86
C ARG A 70 0.91 -12.25 7.38
N VAL A 71 1.99 -12.73 6.82
CA VAL A 71 2.32 -12.38 5.46
C VAL A 71 3.16 -13.49 4.83
N ASP A 72 2.99 -13.62 3.51
CA ASP A 72 3.89 -14.44 2.72
C ASP A 72 5.24 -13.74 2.68
N VAL A 73 6.26 -14.40 3.25
CA VAL A 73 7.56 -13.79 3.41
C VAL A 73 8.16 -13.37 2.07
N TYR A 74 7.99 -14.18 1.04
CA TYR A 74 8.55 -13.87 -0.28
C TYR A 74 7.89 -12.67 -0.90
N LYS A 75 6.56 -12.61 -0.86
CA LYS A 75 5.85 -11.47 -1.39
C LYS A 75 6.18 -10.20 -0.64
N TYR A 76 6.24 -10.32 0.68
CA TYR A 76 6.54 -9.17 1.52
C TYR A 76 7.93 -8.62 1.21
N ASN A 77 8.92 -9.49 1.16
CA ASN A 77 10.30 -9.06 0.89
C ASN A 77 10.44 -8.48 -0.51
N HIS A 78 9.77 -9.07 -1.49
CA HIS A 78 9.79 -8.54 -2.84
C HIS A 78 9.25 -7.11 -2.89
N ASN A 79 8.11 -6.89 -2.27
CA ASN A 79 7.48 -5.58 -2.25
C ASN A 79 8.28 -4.59 -1.44
N LEU A 80 8.85 -5.03 -0.33
CA LEU A 80 9.69 -4.17 0.49
C LEU A 80 10.90 -3.69 -0.29
N ASN A 81 11.54 -4.58 -1.03
CA ASN A 81 12.69 -4.21 -1.84
C ASN A 81 12.30 -3.28 -2.98
N SER A 82 11.15 -3.52 -3.60
CA SER A 82 10.67 -2.64 -4.66
C SER A 82 10.43 -1.22 -4.14
N LEU A 83 9.84 -1.10 -2.96
CA LEU A 83 9.61 0.19 -2.35
C LEU A 83 10.92 0.89 -2.01
N ARG A 84 11.87 0.16 -1.47
CA ARG A 84 13.18 0.73 -1.14
C ARG A 84 13.89 1.26 -2.38
N ASP A 85 13.80 0.51 -3.47
CA ASP A 85 14.40 0.94 -4.72
C ASP A 85 13.77 2.24 -5.23
N ARG A 86 12.45 2.34 -5.17
CA ARG A 86 11.76 3.54 -5.60
C ARG A 86 12.10 4.72 -4.71
N LEU A 87 12.21 4.49 -3.41
CA LEU A 87 12.56 5.55 -2.47
C LEU A 87 13.95 6.11 -2.74
N LYS A 88 14.86 5.27 -3.17
CA LYS A 88 16.21 5.73 -3.50
C LYS A 88 16.23 6.58 -4.76
N LYS A 89 15.36 6.27 -5.70
CA LYS A 89 15.35 6.98 -6.99
C LYS A 89 14.60 8.30 -6.93
N GLU A 90 13.69 8.46 -6.01
CA GLU A 90 12.89 9.68 -5.93
C GLU A 90 13.62 10.83 -5.21
#